data_7d6d4062544a8cdb969d5644320ed587
#
_entry.id   7d6d4062544a8cdb969d5644320ed587
#
_cell.length_a   1.000
_cell.length_b   1.000
_cell.length_c   1.000
_cell.angle_alpha   90.00
_cell.angle_beta   90.00
_cell.angle_gamma   90.00
#
_symmetry.space_group_name_H-M   'P 1'
#
loop_
_entity.id
_entity.type
_entity.pdbx_description
1 polymer ?
#
loop_
_entity_poly.entity_id
_entity_poly.type
_entity_poly.pdbx_seq_one_letter_code
_entity_poly.pdbx_strand_id
1 'polypeptide(L)'
;DEWELYHLAEDFNEVHNLAEVEPERLQQLQSLWWQQAETNQVLPLDDRFAPRFAENAERHRGGRTHYTFWPGMGHLPSDVAPDLRSRSYRIDVDLEVLSDRDSGVLIAHGDATGGYSLYMDNGHLVHDLNIGGTHQLLTSPEPVLPGRRELAFVMQRQPQDDNSVIGRASLRVDDVEVAELSTNSIFTLMISWSGLDIGFDRGTTVGNYA
;
A
#
# COMPACT_ATOMS: atom_id res chain seq x y z
N ASP A 1 21.26 -25.52 0.22
CA ASP A 1 20.00 -26.13 0.66
C ASP A 1 20.08 -27.61 0.31
N GLU A 2 19.60 -28.45 1.19
CA GLU A 2 19.56 -29.90 0.99
C GLU A 2 18.22 -30.27 0.37
N TRP A 3 18.23 -31.24 -0.54
CA TRP A 3 17.00 -31.78 -1.15
C TRP A 3 16.39 -32.83 -0.26
N GLU A 4 15.07 -32.81 -0.16
CA GLU A 4 14.28 -33.78 0.57
C GLU A 4 13.43 -34.59 -0.41
N LEU A 5 13.07 -35.82 -0.05
CA LEU A 5 12.26 -36.72 -0.86
C LEU A 5 11.15 -37.34 -0.01
N TYR A 6 9.91 -37.26 -0.48
CA TYR A 6 8.75 -37.76 0.25
C TYR A 6 7.83 -38.60 -0.64
N HIS A 7 7.24 -39.65 -0.10
CA HIS A 7 6.25 -40.45 -0.78
C HIS A 7 4.83 -39.99 -0.40
N LEU A 8 4.30 -38.97 -1.06
CA LEU A 8 3.09 -38.26 -0.66
C LEU A 8 1.83 -39.14 -0.54
N ALA A 9 1.75 -40.30 -1.24
CA ALA A 9 0.60 -41.19 -1.12
C ALA A 9 0.57 -41.95 0.23
N GLU A 10 1.73 -42.13 0.87
CA GLU A 10 1.89 -42.85 2.13
C GLU A 10 2.24 -41.91 3.29
N ASP A 11 2.85 -40.78 2.97
CA ASP A 11 3.32 -39.76 3.89
C ASP A 11 2.91 -38.34 3.41
N PHE A 12 1.61 -38.06 3.44
CA PHE A 12 1.05 -36.79 3.01
C PHE A 12 1.58 -35.58 3.80
N ASN A 13 1.96 -35.81 5.06
CA ASN A 13 2.45 -34.76 5.96
C ASN A 13 3.97 -34.55 5.89
N GLU A 14 4.68 -35.25 4.97
CA GLU A 14 6.12 -35.08 4.73
C GLU A 14 6.96 -35.26 6.02
N VAL A 15 6.65 -36.30 6.80
CA VAL A 15 7.31 -36.59 8.09
C VAL A 15 8.58 -37.41 7.90
N HIS A 16 8.62 -38.29 6.89
CA HIS A 16 9.70 -39.24 6.65
C HIS A 16 10.46 -38.90 5.38
N ASN A 17 11.58 -38.19 5.54
CA ASN A 17 12.48 -37.88 4.43
C ASN A 17 13.18 -39.13 3.93
N LEU A 18 12.97 -39.51 2.66
CA LEU A 18 13.54 -40.67 2.00
C LEU A 18 14.85 -40.36 1.22
N ALA A 19 15.36 -39.16 1.29
CA ALA A 19 16.52 -38.72 0.50
C ALA A 19 17.76 -39.62 0.70
N GLU A 20 18.02 -40.06 1.91
CA GLU A 20 19.11 -40.98 2.22
C GLU A 20 18.79 -42.45 1.89
N VAL A 21 17.51 -42.84 1.90
CA VAL A 21 17.06 -44.22 1.68
C VAL A 21 16.92 -44.51 0.18
N GLU A 22 16.51 -43.51 -0.59
CA GLU A 22 16.29 -43.62 -2.03
C GLU A 22 17.12 -42.59 -2.86
N PRO A 23 18.46 -42.59 -2.74
CA PRO A 23 19.30 -41.56 -3.35
C PRO A 23 19.22 -41.55 -4.89
N GLU A 24 19.05 -42.72 -5.53
CA GLU A 24 18.90 -42.81 -6.99
C GLU A 24 17.60 -42.15 -7.47
N ARG A 25 16.52 -42.34 -6.72
CA ARG A 25 15.23 -41.71 -7.02
C ARG A 25 15.32 -40.18 -6.85
N LEU A 26 15.94 -39.72 -5.79
CA LEU A 26 16.20 -38.31 -5.57
C LEU A 26 16.97 -37.69 -6.73
N GLN A 27 18.07 -38.33 -7.16
CA GLN A 27 18.87 -37.85 -8.30
C GLN A 27 18.08 -37.78 -9.61
N GLN A 28 17.23 -38.78 -9.87
CA GLN A 28 16.36 -38.77 -11.06
C GLN A 28 15.39 -37.57 -11.04
N LEU A 29 14.76 -37.31 -9.89
CA LEU A 29 13.82 -36.21 -9.74
C LEU A 29 14.48 -34.85 -9.78
N GLN A 30 15.68 -34.72 -9.19
CA GLN A 30 16.50 -33.51 -9.33
C GLN A 30 16.82 -33.21 -10.80
N SER A 31 17.27 -34.23 -11.54
CA SER A 31 17.60 -34.07 -12.96
C SER A 31 16.37 -33.64 -13.78
N LEU A 32 15.24 -34.25 -13.50
CA LEU A 32 13.98 -33.88 -14.13
C LEU A 32 13.55 -32.45 -13.77
N TRP A 33 13.72 -32.06 -12.50
CA TRP A 33 13.40 -30.70 -12.06
C TRP A 33 14.23 -29.65 -12.80
N TRP A 34 15.55 -29.86 -12.92
CA TRP A 34 16.42 -28.93 -13.64
C TRP A 34 16.06 -28.83 -15.12
N GLN A 35 15.76 -29.97 -15.76
CA GLN A 35 15.29 -29.98 -17.14
C GLN A 35 13.98 -29.19 -17.32
N GLN A 36 13.02 -29.37 -16.42
CA GLN A 36 11.76 -28.65 -16.46
C GLN A 36 11.96 -27.15 -16.16
N ALA A 37 12.80 -26.81 -15.20
CA ALA A 37 13.12 -25.44 -14.86
C ALA A 37 13.74 -24.66 -16.05
N GLU A 38 14.64 -25.29 -16.78
CA GLU A 38 15.23 -24.71 -17.98
C GLU A 38 14.20 -24.56 -19.11
N THR A 39 13.43 -25.64 -19.39
CA THR A 39 12.42 -25.64 -20.46
C THR A 39 11.32 -24.59 -20.23
N ASN A 40 10.92 -24.37 -18.98
CA ASN A 40 9.85 -23.45 -18.61
C ASN A 40 10.36 -22.07 -18.16
N GLN A 41 11.63 -21.75 -18.36
CA GLN A 41 12.23 -20.43 -18.04
C GLN A 41 12.08 -20.03 -16.55
N VAL A 42 12.19 -21.02 -15.66
CA VAL A 42 12.10 -20.78 -14.20
C VAL A 42 13.39 -20.16 -13.65
N LEU A 43 14.51 -20.40 -14.33
CA LEU A 43 15.83 -19.94 -13.91
C LEU A 43 16.16 -18.51 -14.41
N PRO A 44 16.91 -17.69 -13.67
CA PRO A 44 17.46 -17.98 -12.34
C PRO A 44 16.41 -17.92 -11.23
N LEU A 45 16.53 -18.78 -10.23
CA LEU A 45 15.72 -18.67 -9.01
C LEU A 45 16.17 -17.43 -8.22
N ASP A 46 15.20 -16.71 -7.67
CA ASP A 46 15.45 -15.56 -6.82
C ASP A 46 14.61 -15.65 -5.55
N ASP A 47 15.22 -16.03 -4.44
CA ASP A 47 14.63 -16.13 -3.11
C ASP A 47 14.83 -14.88 -2.26
N ARG A 48 15.49 -13.85 -2.83
CA ARG A 48 15.72 -12.57 -2.16
C ARG A 48 14.41 -11.80 -2.00
N PHE A 49 13.80 -11.87 -0.83
CA PHE A 49 12.52 -11.20 -0.59
C PHE A 49 12.62 -9.67 -0.72
N ALA A 50 13.36 -9.00 0.16
CA ALA A 50 13.43 -7.55 0.21
C ALA A 50 14.09 -6.89 -1.02
N PRO A 51 15.26 -7.37 -1.54
CA PRO A 51 15.86 -6.82 -2.75
C PRO A 51 14.95 -6.93 -3.98
N ARG A 52 14.25 -8.05 -4.15
CA ARG A 52 13.32 -8.26 -5.28
C ARG A 52 12.18 -7.24 -5.28
N PHE A 53 11.61 -6.94 -4.12
CA PHE A 53 10.58 -5.91 -4.00
C PHE A 53 11.13 -4.51 -4.26
N ALA A 54 12.34 -4.21 -3.79
CA ALA A 54 12.99 -2.92 -4.04
C ALA A 54 13.31 -2.71 -5.53
N GLU A 55 13.86 -3.72 -6.19
CA GLU A 55 14.18 -3.69 -7.63
C GLU A 55 12.92 -3.54 -8.48
N ASN A 56 11.83 -4.25 -8.14
CA ASN A 56 10.55 -4.10 -8.83
C ASN A 56 9.94 -2.71 -8.62
N ALA A 57 9.98 -2.19 -7.39
CA ALA A 57 9.48 -0.86 -7.09
C ALA A 57 10.24 0.22 -7.87
N GLU A 58 11.56 0.13 -7.98
CA GLU A 58 12.37 1.04 -8.77
C GLU A 58 12.05 0.93 -10.27
N ARG A 59 11.93 -0.30 -10.80
CA ARG A 59 11.57 -0.55 -12.20
C ARG A 59 10.23 0.04 -12.58
N HIS A 60 9.21 -0.09 -11.73
CA HIS A 60 7.86 0.40 -12.02
C HIS A 60 7.67 1.88 -11.73
N ARG A 61 8.37 2.43 -10.73
CA ARG A 61 8.24 3.83 -10.32
C ARG A 61 9.26 4.75 -11.00
N GLY A 62 10.42 4.23 -11.44
CA GLY A 62 11.40 4.94 -12.26
C GLY A 62 11.85 6.29 -11.70
N GLY A 63 11.94 6.43 -10.36
CA GLY A 63 12.26 7.70 -9.71
C GLY A 63 11.17 8.77 -9.81
N ARG A 64 9.96 8.40 -10.27
CA ARG A 64 8.84 9.32 -10.39
C ARG A 64 8.42 9.87 -9.03
N THR A 65 8.34 11.20 -8.94
CA THR A 65 7.94 11.93 -7.72
C THR A 65 6.59 12.64 -7.87
N HIS A 66 6.04 12.68 -9.09
CA HIS A 66 4.76 13.32 -9.41
C HIS A 66 3.84 12.34 -10.10
N TYR A 67 2.59 12.32 -9.66
CA TYR A 67 1.53 11.48 -10.21
C TYR A 67 0.28 12.35 -10.38
N THR A 68 -0.40 12.19 -11.50
CA THR A 68 -1.70 12.83 -11.74
C THR A 68 -2.73 11.76 -12.02
N PHE A 69 -3.84 11.84 -11.32
CA PHE A 69 -4.95 10.91 -11.41
C PHE A 69 -6.22 11.64 -11.82
N TRP A 70 -7.13 10.94 -12.48
CA TRP A 70 -8.37 11.50 -12.98
C TRP A 70 -9.55 10.67 -12.49
N PRO A 71 -10.73 11.29 -12.25
CA PRO A 71 -11.94 10.55 -11.95
C PRO A 71 -12.25 9.50 -13.00
N GLY A 72 -12.75 8.33 -12.56
CA GLY A 72 -13.06 7.21 -13.46
C GLY A 72 -11.86 6.35 -13.87
N MET A 73 -10.67 6.62 -13.35
CA MET A 73 -9.56 5.68 -13.48
C MET A 73 -9.88 4.35 -12.80
N GLY A 74 -9.35 3.28 -13.40
CA GLY A 74 -9.41 1.96 -12.77
C GLY A 74 -8.53 1.87 -11.53
N HIS A 75 -8.75 0.83 -10.77
CA HIS A 75 -7.93 0.48 -9.61
C HIS A 75 -6.44 0.32 -9.96
N LEU A 76 -5.58 0.86 -9.12
CA LEU A 76 -4.13 0.73 -9.23
C LEU A 76 -3.61 -0.24 -8.18
N PRO A 77 -2.98 -1.35 -8.58
CA PRO A 77 -2.29 -2.23 -7.62
C PRO A 77 -1.24 -1.46 -6.79
N SER A 78 -1.04 -1.87 -5.55
CA SER A 78 -0.09 -1.22 -4.63
C SER A 78 1.33 -1.09 -5.19
N ASP A 79 1.76 -2.03 -6.02
CA ASP A 79 3.11 -2.05 -6.60
C ASP A 79 3.37 -0.91 -7.58
N VAL A 80 2.31 -0.38 -8.22
CA VAL A 80 2.40 0.73 -9.18
C VAL A 80 1.88 2.05 -8.61
N ALA A 81 1.22 2.02 -7.47
CA ALA A 81 0.77 3.21 -6.74
C ALA A 81 1.97 4.03 -6.22
N PRO A 82 1.78 5.34 -5.94
CA PRO A 82 2.82 6.15 -5.32
C PRO A 82 3.35 5.55 -4.02
N ASP A 83 4.66 5.55 -3.85
CA ASP A 83 5.30 5.08 -2.63
C ASP A 83 5.39 6.22 -1.59
N LEU A 84 4.51 6.18 -0.61
CA LEU A 84 4.43 7.18 0.47
C LEU A 84 5.17 6.75 1.75
N ARG A 85 5.76 5.55 1.76
CA ARG A 85 6.40 4.97 2.93
C ARG A 85 7.61 5.79 3.37
N SER A 86 7.64 6.14 4.64
CA SER A 86 8.73 6.91 5.27
C SER A 86 9.11 8.19 4.51
N ARG A 87 8.13 8.87 3.92
CA ARG A 87 8.34 10.06 3.08
C ARG A 87 7.49 11.23 3.51
N SER A 88 7.96 12.44 3.18
CA SER A 88 7.08 13.60 3.08
C SER A 88 6.36 13.55 1.74
N TYR A 89 5.07 13.86 1.73
CA TYR A 89 4.26 13.87 0.51
C TYR A 89 3.10 14.84 0.63
N ARG A 90 2.52 15.17 -0.51
CA ARG A 90 1.33 15.99 -0.62
C ARG A 90 0.34 15.33 -1.59
N ILE A 91 -0.92 15.37 -1.23
CA ILE A 91 -2.04 14.98 -2.09
C ILE A 91 -2.84 16.26 -2.34
N ASP A 92 -2.94 16.66 -3.60
CA ASP A 92 -3.76 17.79 -4.03
C ASP A 92 -4.99 17.29 -4.77
N VAL A 93 -6.14 17.89 -4.49
CA VAL A 93 -7.41 17.57 -5.13
C VAL A 93 -8.08 18.87 -5.58
N ASP A 94 -8.32 18.98 -6.88
CA ASP A 94 -9.10 20.08 -7.48
C ASP A 94 -10.50 19.56 -7.78
N LEU A 95 -11.52 20.12 -7.13
CA LEU A 95 -12.91 19.68 -7.28
C LEU A 95 -13.87 20.85 -7.18
N GLU A 96 -15.11 20.60 -7.62
CA GLU A 96 -16.25 21.49 -7.39
C GLU A 96 -17.08 20.94 -6.24
N VAL A 97 -17.16 21.69 -5.13
CA VAL A 97 -18.00 21.40 -3.98
C VAL A 97 -19.37 22.00 -4.28
N LEU A 98 -20.41 21.17 -4.28
CA LEU A 98 -21.77 21.59 -4.63
C LEU A 98 -22.54 22.07 -3.40
N SER A 99 -22.24 21.54 -2.23
CA SER A 99 -22.92 21.81 -0.98
C SER A 99 -21.96 21.75 0.21
N ASP A 100 -22.25 22.49 1.26
CA ASP A 100 -21.56 22.39 2.57
C ASP A 100 -21.83 21.07 3.32
N ARG A 101 -22.51 20.12 2.68
CA ARG A 101 -22.81 18.77 3.18
C ARG A 101 -22.35 17.66 2.24
N ASP A 102 -21.55 18.00 1.24
CA ASP A 102 -21.04 16.99 0.31
C ASP A 102 -20.25 15.93 1.04
N SER A 103 -20.43 14.70 0.62
CA SER A 103 -19.71 13.53 1.14
C SER A 103 -19.22 12.67 -0.01
N GLY A 104 -18.05 12.04 0.15
CA GLY A 104 -17.52 11.12 -0.84
C GLY A 104 -16.01 10.98 -0.73
N VAL A 105 -15.52 9.84 -1.20
CA VAL A 105 -14.09 9.53 -1.22
C VAL A 105 -13.41 10.26 -2.36
N LEU A 106 -12.30 10.92 -2.06
CA LEU A 106 -11.43 11.57 -3.06
C LEU A 106 -10.32 10.63 -3.51
N ILE A 107 -9.65 9.99 -2.54
CA ILE A 107 -8.62 8.99 -2.77
C ILE A 107 -8.60 8.02 -1.60
N ALA A 108 -8.43 6.72 -1.87
CA ALA A 108 -8.21 5.69 -0.87
C ALA A 108 -7.12 4.74 -1.33
N HIS A 109 -6.24 4.34 -0.42
CA HIS A 109 -5.23 3.32 -0.66
C HIS A 109 -5.21 2.36 0.52
N GLY A 110 -5.66 1.16 0.30
CA GLY A 110 -5.70 0.15 1.33
C GLY A 110 -7.06 -0.49 1.53
N ASP A 111 -7.28 -0.93 2.76
CA ASP A 111 -8.49 -1.61 3.21
C ASP A 111 -8.67 -1.47 4.73
N ALA A 112 -9.66 -2.16 5.32
CA ALA A 112 -9.92 -2.14 6.75
C ALA A 112 -8.75 -2.61 7.64
N THR A 113 -7.76 -3.30 7.08
CA THR A 113 -6.57 -3.76 7.84
C THR A 113 -5.43 -2.75 7.85
N GLY A 114 -5.43 -1.81 6.90
CA GLY A 114 -4.43 -0.75 6.84
C GLY A 114 -4.54 0.05 5.54
N GLY A 115 -4.22 1.33 5.64
CA GLY A 115 -4.30 2.22 4.50
C GLY A 115 -4.47 3.68 4.90
N TYR A 116 -4.75 4.51 3.92
CA TYR A 116 -5.15 5.89 4.13
C TYR A 116 -6.27 6.27 3.17
N SER A 117 -7.09 7.21 3.59
CA SER A 117 -8.08 7.84 2.72
C SER A 117 -8.16 9.34 2.97
N LEU A 118 -8.49 10.08 1.92
CA LEU A 118 -8.88 11.48 1.96
C LEU A 118 -10.28 11.56 1.39
N TYR A 119 -11.21 12.13 2.14
CA TYR A 119 -12.62 12.15 1.80
C TYR A 119 -13.33 13.38 2.36
N MET A 120 -14.51 13.65 1.84
CA MET A 120 -15.46 14.60 2.41
C MET A 120 -16.49 13.86 3.25
N ASP A 121 -16.81 14.37 4.42
CA ASP A 121 -17.89 13.88 5.27
C ASP A 121 -18.74 15.04 5.78
N ASN A 122 -20.00 15.11 5.35
CA ASN A 122 -20.90 16.21 5.67
C ASN A 122 -20.26 17.61 5.50
N GLY A 123 -19.53 17.79 4.40
CA GLY A 123 -18.82 19.01 4.07
C GLY A 123 -17.43 19.15 4.69
N HIS A 124 -17.05 18.33 5.66
CA HIS A 124 -15.73 18.38 6.27
C HIS A 124 -14.71 17.58 5.47
N LEU A 125 -13.52 18.14 5.27
CA LEU A 125 -12.39 17.41 4.72
C LEU A 125 -11.78 16.55 5.81
N VAL A 126 -11.65 15.26 5.53
CA VAL A 126 -11.12 14.26 6.49
C VAL A 126 -10.00 13.45 5.85
N HIS A 127 -8.92 13.28 6.59
CA HIS A 127 -7.90 12.28 6.30
C HIS A 127 -7.94 11.21 7.39
N ASP A 128 -8.02 9.95 6.97
CA ASP A 128 -7.95 8.77 7.85
C ASP A 128 -6.68 7.99 7.54
N LEU A 129 -5.87 7.78 8.55
CA LEU A 129 -4.71 6.90 8.52
C LEU A 129 -5.02 5.67 9.37
N ASN A 130 -5.17 4.52 8.71
CA ASN A 130 -5.42 3.23 9.36
C ASN A 130 -4.13 2.41 9.40
N ILE A 131 -3.65 2.08 10.57
CA ILE A 131 -2.49 1.19 10.77
C ILE A 131 -2.92 0.02 11.64
N GLY A 132 -3.13 -1.15 10.99
CA GLY A 132 -3.53 -2.37 11.68
C GLY A 132 -4.88 -2.27 12.40
N GLY A 133 -5.84 -1.51 11.85
CA GLY A 133 -7.15 -1.26 12.46
C GLY A 133 -7.16 -0.13 13.50
N THR A 134 -6.02 0.52 13.72
CA THR A 134 -5.95 1.74 14.55
C THR A 134 -6.03 2.96 13.65
N HIS A 135 -7.09 3.75 13.81
CA HIS A 135 -7.39 4.91 13.01
C HIS A 135 -6.86 6.18 13.63
N GLN A 136 -6.28 7.04 12.81
CA GLN A 136 -5.90 8.39 13.16
C GLN A 136 -6.56 9.35 12.19
N LEU A 137 -7.58 10.05 12.70
CA LEU A 137 -8.40 10.99 11.93
C LEU A 137 -7.89 12.42 12.09
N LEU A 138 -7.80 13.12 10.97
CA LEU A 138 -7.60 14.56 10.92
C LEU A 138 -8.76 15.17 10.13
N THR A 139 -9.54 16.04 10.77
CA THR A 139 -10.77 16.60 10.21
C THR A 139 -10.69 18.12 10.20
N SER A 140 -11.16 18.76 9.12
CA SER A 140 -11.30 20.22 9.09
C SER A 140 -12.35 20.68 10.11
N PRO A 141 -12.10 21.73 10.90
CA PRO A 141 -13.03 22.20 11.94
C PRO A 141 -14.33 22.76 11.33
N GLU A 142 -14.24 23.37 10.15
CA GLU A 142 -15.37 23.96 9.45
C GLU A 142 -15.62 23.20 8.13
N PRO A 143 -16.88 23.18 7.66
CA PRO A 143 -17.22 22.65 6.34
C PRO A 143 -16.51 23.43 5.21
N VAL A 144 -16.12 22.74 4.16
CA VAL A 144 -15.61 23.34 2.94
C VAL A 144 -16.77 24.02 2.20
N LEU A 145 -16.61 25.30 1.93
CA LEU A 145 -17.68 26.07 1.28
C LEU A 145 -17.88 25.67 -0.19
N PRO A 146 -19.12 25.72 -0.71
CA PRO A 146 -19.40 25.47 -2.11
C PRO A 146 -18.56 26.29 -3.09
N GLY A 147 -18.34 25.75 -4.28
CA GLY A 147 -17.55 26.33 -5.36
C GLY A 147 -16.36 25.45 -5.74
N ARG A 148 -15.55 25.94 -6.69
CA ARG A 148 -14.30 25.28 -7.03
C ARG A 148 -13.30 25.47 -5.92
N ARG A 149 -12.71 24.36 -5.44
CA ARG A 149 -11.81 24.31 -4.31
C ARG A 149 -10.56 23.51 -4.62
N GLU A 150 -9.46 23.94 -4.05
CA GLU A 150 -8.21 23.16 -3.97
C GLU A 150 -8.08 22.61 -2.55
N LEU A 151 -8.25 21.30 -2.41
CA LEU A 151 -8.08 20.62 -1.13
C LEU A 151 -6.72 19.93 -1.10
N ALA A 152 -6.04 19.93 0.04
CA ALA A 152 -4.81 19.17 0.13
C ALA A 152 -4.63 18.50 1.51
N PHE A 153 -3.97 17.34 1.47
CA PHE A 153 -3.34 16.71 2.62
C PHE A 153 -1.82 16.78 2.46
N VAL A 154 -1.14 17.18 3.53
CA VAL A 154 0.32 17.28 3.55
C VAL A 154 0.87 16.47 4.72
N MET A 155 1.77 15.53 4.43
CA MET A 155 2.57 14.83 5.42
C MET A 155 4.01 15.32 5.35
N GLN A 156 4.50 15.87 6.44
CA GLN A 156 5.89 16.27 6.63
C GLN A 156 6.55 15.29 7.58
N ARG A 157 7.47 14.49 7.06
CA ARG A 157 8.29 13.60 7.88
C ARG A 157 9.32 14.41 8.65
N GLN A 158 9.41 14.14 9.95
CA GLN A 158 10.43 14.70 10.82
C GLN A 158 11.29 13.55 11.37
N PRO A 159 12.54 13.38 10.91
CA PRO A 159 13.43 12.35 11.44
C PRO A 159 13.76 12.67 12.91
N GLN A 160 13.82 11.62 13.74
CA GLN A 160 14.30 11.71 15.13
C GLN A 160 15.58 10.91 15.32
N ASP A 161 16.34 11.27 16.35
CA ASP A 161 17.67 10.70 16.64
C ASP A 161 17.64 9.23 17.10
N ASP A 162 16.47 8.72 17.51
CA ASP A 162 16.26 7.36 18.06
C ASP A 162 15.73 6.35 17.04
N ASN A 163 15.86 6.60 15.74
CA ASN A 163 15.23 5.82 14.65
C ASN A 163 13.69 5.86 14.61
N SER A 164 13.04 6.64 15.49
CA SER A 164 11.62 6.89 15.35
C SER A 164 11.35 7.92 14.25
N VAL A 165 10.17 7.82 13.64
CA VAL A 165 9.75 8.77 12.61
C VAL A 165 8.49 9.46 13.09
N ILE A 166 8.58 10.77 13.27
CA ILE A 166 7.41 11.61 13.53
C ILE A 166 7.02 12.31 12.24
N GLY A 167 5.73 12.43 12.02
CA GLY A 167 5.14 13.22 10.96
C GLY A 167 4.32 14.38 11.53
N ARG A 168 4.28 15.47 10.78
CA ARG A 168 3.27 16.51 10.92
C ARG A 168 2.31 16.38 9.74
N ALA A 169 1.07 16.03 10.02
CA ALA A 169 -0.01 15.95 9.05
C ALA A 169 -0.80 17.27 9.07
N SER A 170 -1.19 17.79 7.90
CA SER A 170 -2.09 18.93 7.83
C SER A 170 -3.08 18.84 6.69
N LEU A 171 -4.27 19.42 6.89
CA LEU A 171 -5.29 19.64 5.87
C LEU A 171 -5.25 21.09 5.42
N ARG A 172 -5.44 21.29 4.12
CA ARG A 172 -5.48 22.62 3.53
C ARG A 172 -6.70 22.77 2.63
N VAL A 173 -7.29 23.95 2.65
CA VAL A 173 -8.38 24.37 1.76
C VAL A 173 -7.94 25.69 1.11
N ASP A 174 -7.92 25.75 -0.22
CA ASP A 174 -7.48 26.91 -0.99
C ASP A 174 -6.10 27.43 -0.49
N ASP A 175 -5.19 26.49 -0.29
CA ASP A 175 -3.82 26.68 0.23
C ASP A 175 -3.71 27.23 1.68
N VAL A 176 -4.82 27.41 2.38
CA VAL A 176 -4.86 27.77 3.81
C VAL A 176 -4.86 26.50 4.65
N GLU A 177 -3.94 26.40 5.61
CA GLU A 177 -3.93 25.27 6.56
C GLU A 177 -5.12 25.42 7.54
N VAL A 178 -6.00 24.42 7.57
CA VAL A 178 -7.23 24.44 8.38
C VAL A 178 -7.21 23.47 9.54
N ALA A 179 -6.35 22.44 9.49
CA ALA A 179 -6.16 21.48 10.58
C ALA A 179 -4.74 20.91 10.56
N GLU A 180 -4.22 20.54 11.71
CA GLU A 180 -2.92 19.90 11.85
C GLU A 180 -2.93 18.82 12.93
N LEU A 181 -2.01 17.85 12.79
CA LEU A 181 -1.81 16.78 13.75
C LEU A 181 -0.35 16.33 13.72
N SER A 182 0.27 16.24 14.90
CA SER A 182 1.55 15.54 15.04
C SER A 182 1.30 14.06 15.25
N THR A 183 2.00 13.22 14.49
CA THR A 183 1.80 11.77 14.52
C THR A 183 3.14 11.02 14.54
N ASN A 184 3.18 9.94 15.30
CA ASN A 184 4.23 8.91 15.22
C ASN A 184 3.81 7.72 14.33
N SER A 185 2.61 7.80 13.75
CA SER A 185 2.06 6.75 12.89
C SER A 185 2.28 7.12 11.44
N ILE A 186 3.21 6.45 10.79
CA ILE A 186 3.47 6.54 9.34
C ILE A 186 3.74 5.15 8.79
N PHE A 187 3.45 4.94 7.51
CA PHE A 187 3.82 3.69 6.85
C PHE A 187 5.33 3.58 6.66
N THR A 188 5.93 2.52 7.18
CA THR A 188 7.37 2.25 7.07
C THR A 188 7.70 1.13 6.09
N LEU A 189 6.91 0.05 6.08
CA LEU A 189 7.15 -1.15 5.28
C LEU A 189 6.20 -1.28 4.10
N MET A 190 4.91 -1.28 4.35
CA MET A 190 3.87 -1.48 3.35
C MET A 190 2.61 -0.71 3.75
N ILE A 191 1.87 -0.21 2.76
CA ILE A 191 0.58 0.44 3.01
C ILE A 191 -0.49 -0.64 3.11
N SER A 192 -0.76 -1.35 2.02
CA SER A 192 -1.71 -2.45 1.92
C SER A 192 -1.47 -3.23 0.62
N TRP A 193 -2.06 -4.40 0.51
CA TRP A 193 -2.14 -5.17 -0.74
C TRP A 193 -3.30 -4.71 -1.63
N SER A 194 -4.30 -4.03 -1.07
CA SER A 194 -5.55 -3.68 -1.76
C SER A 194 -5.43 -2.61 -2.83
N GLY A 195 -4.34 -1.82 -2.83
CA GLY A 195 -4.06 -0.84 -3.87
C GLY A 195 -4.78 0.50 -3.69
N LEU A 196 -4.76 1.31 -4.75
CA LEU A 196 -5.20 2.70 -4.76
C LEU A 196 -6.42 2.89 -5.65
N ASP A 197 -7.41 3.61 -5.15
CA ASP A 197 -8.62 4.02 -5.85
C ASP A 197 -8.80 5.55 -5.81
N ILE A 198 -9.40 6.12 -6.87
CA ILE A 198 -9.64 7.56 -7.02
C ILE A 198 -11.14 7.81 -7.17
N GLY A 199 -11.70 8.58 -6.26
CA GLY A 199 -13.12 8.92 -6.25
C GLY A 199 -14.04 7.83 -5.67
N PHE A 200 -13.49 6.78 -5.16
CA PHE A 200 -14.17 5.68 -4.45
C PHE A 200 -13.19 4.88 -3.60
N ASP A 201 -13.71 3.93 -2.82
CA ASP A 201 -12.91 2.96 -2.06
C ASP A 201 -13.50 1.57 -2.29
N ARG A 202 -12.70 0.64 -2.82
CA ARG A 202 -13.13 -0.66 -3.29
C ARG A 202 -13.11 -1.69 -2.17
N GLY A 203 -14.14 -2.53 -2.12
CA GLY A 203 -14.18 -3.70 -1.22
C GLY A 203 -14.43 -3.33 0.23
N THR A 204 -13.54 -3.75 1.12
CA THR A 204 -13.56 -3.31 2.51
C THR A 204 -12.86 -1.97 2.62
N THR A 205 -13.60 -0.96 3.05
CA THR A 205 -13.11 0.42 3.10
C THR A 205 -11.99 0.63 4.11
N VAL A 206 -11.10 1.59 3.82
CA VAL A 206 -10.03 2.00 4.76
C VAL A 206 -10.63 2.55 6.04
N GLY A 207 -11.66 3.38 5.93
CA GLY A 207 -12.32 4.07 7.02
C GLY A 207 -13.81 3.75 7.15
N ASN A 208 -14.44 4.29 8.19
CA ASN A 208 -15.88 4.16 8.44
C ASN A 208 -16.65 5.30 7.78
N TYR A 209 -16.66 5.37 6.48
CA TYR A 209 -17.48 6.30 5.70
C TYR A 209 -18.49 5.54 4.85
N ALA A 210 -19.64 6.16 4.60
CA ALA A 210 -20.74 5.59 3.82
C ALA A 210 -20.53 5.80 2.30
#